data_d3065f48bf0342101361e741939db559
#
_entry.id   d3065f48bf0342101361e741939db559
#
_cell.length_a   1.000
_cell.length_b   1.000
_cell.length_c   1.000
_cell.angle_alpha   90.00
_cell.angle_beta   90.00
_cell.angle_gamma   90.00
#
_symmetry.space_group_name_H-M   'P 1'
#
loop_
_entity.id
_entity.type
_entity.pdbx_description
1 polymer ?
#
loop_
_entity_poly.entity_id
_entity_poly.type
_entity_poly.pdbx_seq_one_letter_code
_entity_poly.pdbx_strand_id
1 'polypeptide(L)'
;MTSQYTGPYDGWRRNKEGLGVWEHQGKVSIQGWGMSPIDRRWDGVSMDRTLGAYCILAAERALEDAGLNLEDIDGLFTCPDNLAGSNGGPAASWGPSRPYFDAPYDSEEGLTVATQKWILNNLKPPNIKFAPEYVPAIGEGLGMAAQAVADGHCNVALYIYTMNNLQGRYRRGGDQASQYARDGNQWNNPWGANNITLQAGGTLPLRQYCQKYGTTWEEMMGPAIVNEHRNGMMQSWGFYVLNGASGLTYEDYINSRPIAWPARIWDYDRPVHGAAAFIITSAERAKDMKQKPVYVLNYNSGRVGEARSSHMTMDDWEEGKARVARMVYEGSGLTASEVDIFNPYDGFSVFLPFALEAFGWHGVKKGEAADFLKGDISVEGPHPFTSGGGNLGNGRTRTAMYIDSIEQLRGTAGKRQVNVKAETAVCAYDPSLTAWYLALANAQP
;
A
#
# COMPACT_ATOMS: atom_id res chain seq x y z
N MET A 1 -3.56 28.34 17.00
CA MET A 1 -4.48 27.85 18.07
C MET A 1 -5.01 26.52 17.60
N THR A 2 -4.44 25.42 18.06
CA THR A 2 -4.94 24.07 17.83
C THR A 2 -6.23 23.93 18.64
N SER A 3 -7.37 23.82 17.98
CA SER A 3 -8.63 23.46 18.60
C SER A 3 -8.46 22.09 19.25
N GLN A 4 -8.34 22.05 20.56
CA GLN A 4 -8.50 20.81 21.32
C GLN A 4 -9.97 20.39 21.20
N TYR A 5 -10.25 19.55 20.23
CA TYR A 5 -11.52 18.88 20.16
C TYR A 5 -11.50 17.70 21.14
N THR A 6 -12.27 17.80 22.20
CA THR A 6 -12.43 16.77 23.24
C THR A 6 -13.76 16.04 23.06
N GLY A 7 -14.04 15.52 21.86
CA GLY A 7 -15.25 14.78 21.58
C GLY A 7 -15.07 13.26 21.76
N PRO A 8 -16.17 12.49 21.87
CA PRO A 8 -16.11 11.04 22.03
C PRO A 8 -15.53 10.28 20.84
N TYR A 9 -15.18 10.98 19.75
CA TYR A 9 -14.67 10.41 18.50
C TYR A 9 -13.23 10.84 18.19
N ASP A 10 -12.46 11.31 19.15
CA ASP A 10 -11.09 11.77 18.92
C ASP A 10 -10.20 10.66 18.33
N GLY A 11 -10.36 9.42 18.74
CA GLY A 11 -9.68 8.27 18.17
C GLY A 11 -9.92 8.04 16.68
N TRP A 12 -11.01 8.55 16.13
CA TRP A 12 -11.36 8.44 14.71
C TRP A 12 -10.62 9.45 13.81
N ARG A 13 -9.84 10.34 14.40
CA ARG A 13 -9.12 11.42 13.71
C ARG A 13 -7.61 11.21 13.72
N ARG A 14 -7.17 9.96 13.67
CA ARG A 14 -5.73 9.59 13.70
C ARG A 14 -4.89 10.15 12.55
N ASN A 15 -5.50 10.84 11.60
CA ASN A 15 -4.81 11.56 10.53
C ASN A 15 -4.37 12.99 10.88
N LYS A 16 -4.44 13.38 12.16
CA LYS A 16 -4.04 14.71 12.62
C LYS A 16 -2.87 14.63 13.59
N GLU A 17 -1.92 15.55 13.45
CA GLU A 17 -0.86 15.76 14.45
C GLU A 17 -1.45 16.22 15.78
N GLY A 18 -0.77 15.93 16.87
CA GLY A 18 -1.15 16.36 18.22
C GLY A 18 -2.15 15.48 18.92
N LEU A 19 -2.41 14.26 18.41
CA LEU A 19 -3.28 13.29 19.07
C LEU A 19 -2.57 12.42 20.11
N GLY A 20 -1.22 12.48 20.15
CA GLY A 20 -0.41 11.63 21.01
C GLY A 20 -0.41 10.16 20.60
N VAL A 21 0.06 9.31 21.49
CA VAL A 21 0.09 7.86 21.26
C VAL A 21 -1.33 7.31 21.12
N TRP A 22 -1.49 6.36 20.20
CA TRP A 22 -2.78 5.73 19.96
C TRP A 22 -3.26 4.97 21.21
N GLU A 23 -4.49 5.24 21.66
CA GLU A 23 -5.07 4.68 22.89
C GLU A 23 -5.19 3.15 22.91
N HIS A 24 -5.15 2.52 21.73
CA HIS A 24 -5.19 1.07 21.56
C HIS A 24 -3.83 0.48 21.12
N GLN A 25 -2.76 1.23 21.28
CA GLN A 25 -1.40 0.77 20.99
C GLN A 25 -1.14 -0.60 21.59
N GLY A 26 -0.74 -1.57 20.75
CA GLY A 26 -0.41 -2.92 21.19
C GLY A 26 -1.57 -3.76 21.68
N LYS A 27 -2.84 -3.29 21.63
CA LYS A 27 -4.03 -4.04 22.09
C LYS A 27 -4.64 -4.94 21.01
N VAL A 28 -4.21 -4.80 19.77
CA VAL A 28 -4.64 -5.61 18.64
C VAL A 28 -3.45 -6.17 17.88
N SER A 29 -3.68 -7.27 17.20
CA SER A 29 -2.65 -7.98 16.45
C SER A 29 -3.18 -8.46 15.09
N ILE A 30 -2.31 -8.43 14.09
CA ILE A 30 -2.55 -9.08 12.80
C ILE A 30 -2.07 -10.52 12.91
N GLN A 31 -2.99 -11.49 12.77
CA GLN A 31 -2.74 -12.90 13.02
C GLN A 31 -2.72 -13.78 11.79
N GLY A 32 -3.20 -13.31 10.67
CA GLY A 32 -3.17 -14.05 9.42
C GLY A 32 -3.12 -13.13 8.21
N TRP A 33 -2.56 -13.64 7.14
CA TRP A 33 -2.64 -13.01 5.84
C TRP A 33 -2.76 -14.07 4.74
N GLY A 34 -3.33 -13.69 3.61
CA GLY A 34 -3.45 -14.54 2.44
C GLY A 34 -3.47 -13.71 1.16
N MET A 35 -2.80 -14.23 0.11
CA MET A 35 -2.79 -13.64 -1.22
C MET A 35 -3.36 -14.64 -2.23
N SER A 36 -4.17 -14.16 -3.17
CA SER A 36 -4.49 -14.89 -4.39
C SER A 36 -3.27 -14.95 -5.31
N PRO A 37 -3.28 -15.74 -6.38
CA PRO A 37 -2.42 -15.48 -7.54
C PRO A 37 -2.62 -14.05 -8.03
N ILE A 38 -1.57 -13.49 -8.65
CA ILE A 38 -1.58 -12.12 -9.18
C ILE A 38 -1.51 -12.19 -10.71
N ASP A 39 -2.62 -11.86 -11.35
CA ASP A 39 -2.71 -11.78 -12.80
C ASP A 39 -2.57 -10.34 -13.28
N ARG A 40 -2.27 -10.18 -14.54
CA ARG A 40 -2.30 -8.88 -15.18
C ARG A 40 -3.73 -8.31 -15.26
N ARG A 41 -4.70 -9.19 -15.54
CA ARG A 41 -6.13 -8.94 -15.60
C ARG A 41 -6.87 -10.28 -15.64
N TRP A 42 -8.16 -10.29 -15.38
CA TRP A 42 -8.99 -11.45 -15.69
C TRP A 42 -9.01 -11.72 -17.20
N ASP A 43 -8.98 -12.98 -17.58
CA ASP A 43 -8.95 -13.42 -18.98
C ASP A 43 -10.34 -13.40 -19.66
N GLY A 44 -11.41 -13.18 -18.87
CA GLY A 44 -12.78 -13.12 -19.33
C GLY A 44 -13.50 -14.48 -19.40
N VAL A 45 -12.84 -15.59 -19.03
CA VAL A 45 -13.41 -16.94 -19.15
C VAL A 45 -13.15 -17.84 -17.94
N SER A 46 -12.03 -17.70 -17.26
CA SER A 46 -11.65 -18.57 -16.13
C SER A 46 -12.37 -18.17 -14.86
N MET A 47 -13.35 -18.96 -14.44
CA MET A 47 -14.18 -18.65 -13.28
C MET A 47 -13.44 -18.72 -11.94
N ASP A 48 -12.39 -19.51 -11.86
CA ASP A 48 -11.49 -19.62 -10.73
C ASP A 48 -10.51 -18.44 -10.60
N ARG A 49 -10.46 -17.56 -11.61
CA ARG A 49 -9.64 -16.35 -11.67
C ARG A 49 -10.43 -15.05 -11.61
N THR A 50 -11.73 -15.13 -11.37
CA THR A 50 -12.56 -13.95 -11.14
C THR A 50 -12.10 -13.23 -9.86
N LEU A 51 -12.43 -11.95 -9.73
CA LEU A 51 -12.08 -11.20 -8.54
C LEU A 51 -12.70 -11.80 -7.28
N GLY A 52 -13.95 -12.25 -7.39
CA GLY A 52 -14.63 -12.93 -6.29
C GLY A 52 -13.95 -14.23 -5.89
N ALA A 53 -13.58 -15.10 -6.85
CA ALA A 53 -12.84 -16.32 -6.57
C ALA A 53 -11.52 -16.03 -5.86
N TYR A 54 -10.82 -14.99 -6.29
CA TYR A 54 -9.57 -14.55 -5.65
C TYR A 54 -9.80 -14.00 -4.23
N CYS A 55 -10.92 -13.31 -3.98
CA CYS A 55 -11.27 -12.89 -2.62
C CYS A 55 -11.50 -14.08 -1.69
N ILE A 56 -12.24 -15.10 -2.15
CA ILE A 56 -12.48 -16.31 -1.37
C ILE A 56 -11.16 -17.01 -1.07
N LEU A 57 -10.33 -17.24 -2.09
CA LEU A 57 -9.04 -17.91 -1.92
C LEU A 57 -8.10 -17.14 -0.97
N ALA A 58 -8.08 -15.81 -1.07
CA ALA A 58 -7.27 -14.99 -0.15
C ALA A 58 -7.77 -15.10 1.29
N ALA A 59 -9.10 -15.09 1.50
CA ALA A 59 -9.70 -15.26 2.81
C ALA A 59 -9.40 -16.65 3.40
N GLU A 60 -9.54 -17.72 2.63
CA GLU A 60 -9.21 -19.09 3.05
C GLU A 60 -7.74 -19.20 3.47
N ARG A 61 -6.81 -18.64 2.70
CA ARG A 61 -5.38 -18.62 3.04
C ARG A 61 -5.09 -17.82 4.30
N ALA A 62 -5.77 -16.69 4.50
CA ALA A 62 -5.60 -15.89 5.71
C ALA A 62 -6.12 -16.63 6.97
N LEU A 63 -7.23 -17.36 6.85
CA LEU A 63 -7.75 -18.22 7.91
C LEU A 63 -6.79 -19.37 8.22
N GLU A 64 -6.29 -20.05 7.20
CA GLU A 64 -5.30 -21.13 7.35
C GLU A 64 -4.00 -20.62 8.03
N ASP A 65 -3.50 -19.45 7.62
CA ASP A 65 -2.33 -18.83 8.24
C ASP A 65 -2.59 -18.53 9.72
N ALA A 66 -3.76 -17.96 10.05
CA ALA A 66 -4.16 -17.67 11.44
C ALA A 66 -4.48 -18.92 12.26
N GLY A 67 -4.72 -20.07 11.63
CA GLY A 67 -5.21 -21.28 12.29
C GLY A 67 -6.66 -21.15 12.77
N LEU A 68 -7.49 -20.43 12.02
CA LEU A 68 -8.90 -20.17 12.31
C LEU A 68 -9.81 -20.80 11.27
N ASN A 69 -11.09 -20.93 11.65
CA ASN A 69 -12.16 -21.31 10.76
C ASN A 69 -13.08 -20.11 10.46
N LEU A 70 -13.97 -20.28 9.52
CA LEU A 70 -14.88 -19.22 9.08
C LEU A 70 -15.86 -18.82 10.20
N GLU A 71 -16.21 -19.76 11.08
CA GLU A 71 -17.07 -19.55 12.25
C GLU A 71 -16.46 -18.63 13.32
N ASP A 72 -15.14 -18.47 13.31
CA ASP A 72 -14.45 -17.57 14.24
C ASP A 72 -14.59 -16.11 13.88
N ILE A 73 -14.96 -15.80 12.60
CA ILE A 73 -15.04 -14.45 12.09
C ILE A 73 -16.35 -13.80 12.47
N ASP A 74 -16.29 -12.66 13.14
CA ASP A 74 -17.46 -11.87 13.53
C ASP A 74 -17.42 -10.41 13.03
N GLY A 75 -16.30 -9.99 12.38
CA GLY A 75 -16.17 -8.74 11.68
C GLY A 75 -15.75 -8.93 10.21
N LEU A 76 -16.44 -8.28 9.25
CA LEU A 76 -16.07 -8.33 7.83
C LEU A 76 -15.84 -6.93 7.28
N PHE A 77 -14.65 -6.72 6.74
CA PHE A 77 -14.20 -5.48 6.11
C PHE A 77 -13.79 -5.78 4.67
N THR A 78 -14.45 -5.18 3.70
CA THR A 78 -14.18 -5.44 2.28
C THR A 78 -13.85 -4.13 1.55
N CYS A 79 -12.67 -4.04 1.01
CA CYS A 79 -12.27 -2.93 0.14
C CYS A 79 -11.84 -3.45 -1.24
N PRO A 80 -12.42 -2.90 -2.30
CA PRO A 80 -13.49 -1.91 -2.26
C PRO A 80 -14.81 -2.51 -1.82
N ASP A 81 -15.53 -1.72 -1.06
CA ASP A 81 -16.93 -1.98 -0.78
C ASP A 81 -17.81 -1.55 -1.96
N ASN A 82 -19.05 -1.94 -1.97
CA ASN A 82 -20.00 -1.61 -3.02
C ASN A 82 -19.46 -1.91 -4.43
N LEU A 83 -19.61 -0.96 -5.33
CA LEU A 83 -19.20 -1.01 -6.72
C LEU A 83 -17.82 -0.41 -6.97
N ALA A 84 -17.12 0.02 -5.93
CA ALA A 84 -15.82 0.61 -6.10
C ALA A 84 -14.77 -0.45 -6.48
N GLY A 85 -14.04 -0.23 -7.52
CA GLY A 85 -12.82 -0.97 -7.81
C GLY A 85 -11.68 -0.52 -6.91
N SER A 86 -10.60 -1.30 -6.80
CA SER A 86 -9.43 -0.98 -5.97
C SER A 86 -8.82 0.42 -6.22
N ASN A 87 -9.31 1.15 -7.18
CA ASN A 87 -8.88 2.47 -7.59
C ASN A 87 -10.01 3.51 -7.60
N GLY A 88 -11.03 3.31 -6.79
CA GLY A 88 -12.06 4.33 -6.60
C GLY A 88 -13.23 4.28 -7.57
N GLY A 89 -13.71 3.10 -7.87
CA GLY A 89 -14.92 2.88 -8.63
C GLY A 89 -14.74 2.11 -9.92
N PRO A 90 -15.78 1.45 -10.37
CA PRO A 90 -15.73 0.55 -11.53
C PRO A 90 -15.35 1.26 -12.83
N ALA A 91 -15.62 2.53 -12.91
CA ALA A 91 -15.34 3.34 -14.09
C ALA A 91 -14.28 4.41 -13.86
N ALA A 92 -13.75 4.49 -12.65
CA ALA A 92 -12.99 5.65 -12.26
C ALA A 92 -11.62 5.74 -12.93
N SER A 93 -10.59 5.75 -12.15
CA SER A 93 -9.28 6.18 -12.60
C SER A 93 -8.58 5.23 -13.57
N TRP A 94 -9.00 3.97 -13.63
CA TRP A 94 -8.27 2.95 -14.40
C TRP A 94 -9.01 2.47 -15.64
N GLY A 95 -10.08 3.09 -15.89
CA GLY A 95 -10.83 3.01 -17.10
C GLY A 95 -11.80 1.87 -17.22
N PRO A 96 -12.89 2.18 -17.89
CA PRO A 96 -13.75 1.13 -18.31
C PRO A 96 -12.93 0.20 -19.13
N SER A 97 -13.11 -0.94 -18.86
CA SER A 97 -12.67 -2.04 -19.59
C SER A 97 -13.43 -2.27 -20.87
N ARG A 98 -14.03 -1.26 -21.40
CA ARG A 98 -14.52 -1.37 -22.77
C ARG A 98 -13.32 -1.60 -23.67
N PRO A 99 -13.28 -2.66 -24.42
CA PRO A 99 -14.38 -3.55 -24.85
C PRO A 99 -14.57 -4.83 -24.02
N TYR A 100 -13.97 -4.99 -22.86
CA TYR A 100 -13.97 -6.27 -22.15
C TYR A 100 -15.29 -6.57 -21.43
N PHE A 101 -16.00 -5.53 -20.98
CA PHE A 101 -17.26 -5.66 -20.25
C PHE A 101 -18.22 -4.54 -20.65
N ASP A 102 -19.47 -4.90 -20.84
CA ASP A 102 -20.54 -3.93 -21.00
C ASP A 102 -20.93 -3.33 -19.65
N ALA A 103 -21.31 -2.07 -19.64
CA ALA A 103 -21.92 -1.46 -18.46
C ALA A 103 -23.43 -1.82 -18.40
N PRO A 104 -23.98 -2.01 -17.21
CA PRO A 104 -23.37 -1.83 -15.90
C PRO A 104 -22.39 -2.96 -15.58
N TYR A 105 -21.34 -2.63 -14.83
CA TYR A 105 -20.43 -3.66 -14.34
C TYR A 105 -21.20 -4.62 -13.44
N ASP A 106 -20.93 -5.89 -13.62
CA ASP A 106 -21.52 -6.91 -12.81
C ASP A 106 -20.97 -6.83 -11.36
N SER A 107 -21.84 -6.45 -10.45
CA SER A 107 -21.59 -6.42 -9.01
C SER A 107 -22.15 -7.65 -8.29
N GLU A 108 -22.86 -8.52 -9.01
CA GLU A 108 -23.59 -9.64 -8.41
C GLU A 108 -22.90 -10.98 -8.66
N GLU A 109 -22.12 -11.10 -9.74
CA GLU A 109 -21.45 -12.34 -10.10
C GLU A 109 -19.98 -12.42 -9.62
N GLY A 110 -19.42 -11.32 -9.13
CA GLY A 110 -18.06 -11.29 -8.60
C GLY A 110 -16.97 -11.43 -9.66
N LEU A 111 -17.25 -11.13 -10.93
CA LEU A 111 -16.30 -11.34 -12.03
C LEU A 111 -15.12 -10.37 -11.95
N THR A 112 -15.42 -9.08 -11.88
CA THR A 112 -14.43 -7.99 -11.86
C THR A 112 -14.63 -7.02 -10.71
N VAL A 113 -15.72 -7.17 -9.98
CA VAL A 113 -16.08 -6.46 -8.76
C VAL A 113 -16.54 -7.50 -7.74
N ALA A 114 -16.03 -7.42 -6.52
CA ALA A 114 -16.48 -8.24 -5.41
C ALA A 114 -16.93 -7.30 -4.29
N THR A 115 -18.25 -7.11 -4.19
CA THR A 115 -18.86 -6.26 -3.15
C THR A 115 -18.90 -7.00 -1.81
N GLN A 116 -19.05 -6.24 -0.71
CA GLN A 116 -19.28 -6.83 0.60
C GLN A 116 -20.47 -7.80 0.59
N LYS A 117 -21.58 -7.41 -0.06
CA LYS A 117 -22.75 -8.27 -0.20
C LYS A 117 -22.42 -9.55 -0.95
N TRP A 118 -21.62 -9.47 -2.02
CA TRP A 118 -21.18 -10.65 -2.76
C TRP A 118 -20.34 -11.58 -1.87
N ILE A 119 -19.39 -11.03 -1.12
CA ILE A 119 -18.55 -11.79 -0.17
C ILE A 119 -19.42 -12.48 0.88
N LEU A 120 -20.36 -11.77 1.51
CA LEU A 120 -21.28 -12.35 2.49
C LEU A 120 -22.10 -13.52 1.91
N ASN A 121 -22.56 -13.40 0.67
CA ASN A 121 -23.37 -14.40 0.02
C ASN A 121 -22.57 -15.64 -0.46
N ASN A 122 -21.28 -15.49 -0.74
CA ASN A 122 -20.46 -16.55 -1.31
C ASN A 122 -19.50 -17.17 -0.27
N LEU A 123 -18.85 -16.39 0.57
CA LEU A 123 -18.05 -16.89 1.69
C LEU A 123 -18.91 -17.41 2.84
N LYS A 124 -20.08 -16.78 3.06
CA LYS A 124 -21.09 -17.16 4.08
C LYS A 124 -20.55 -17.30 5.51
N PRO A 125 -19.80 -16.32 6.04
CA PRO A 125 -19.38 -16.35 7.42
C PRO A 125 -20.61 -16.31 8.34
N PRO A 126 -20.79 -17.32 9.23
CA PRO A 126 -22.08 -17.49 9.93
C PRO A 126 -22.29 -16.50 11.08
N ASN A 127 -21.22 -15.91 11.61
CA ASN A 127 -21.25 -15.19 12.89
C ASN A 127 -21.02 -13.68 12.77
N ILE A 128 -21.16 -13.09 11.58
CA ILE A 128 -20.88 -11.66 11.38
C ILE A 128 -21.80 -10.79 12.23
N LYS A 129 -21.19 -9.94 13.05
CA LYS A 129 -21.84 -8.95 13.91
C LYS A 129 -21.58 -7.52 13.42
N PHE A 130 -20.41 -7.31 12.79
CA PHE A 130 -19.98 -6.00 12.32
C PHE A 130 -19.46 -6.07 10.89
N ALA A 131 -20.06 -5.30 9.99
CA ALA A 131 -19.68 -5.22 8.58
C ALA A 131 -19.99 -3.81 8.05
N PRO A 132 -19.04 -2.87 8.13
CA PRO A 132 -19.25 -1.49 7.70
C PRO A 132 -19.42 -1.40 6.18
N GLU A 133 -20.31 -0.52 5.71
CA GLU A 133 -20.57 -0.34 4.28
C GLU A 133 -19.43 0.30 3.52
N TYR A 134 -18.65 1.16 4.19
CA TYR A 134 -17.49 1.82 3.60
C TYR A 134 -16.22 1.36 4.31
N VAL A 135 -15.35 0.72 3.53
CA VAL A 135 -14.03 0.30 4.00
C VAL A 135 -12.97 0.88 3.07
N PRO A 136 -12.08 1.72 3.60
CA PRO A 136 -11.04 2.34 2.79
C PRO A 136 -9.96 1.35 2.32
N ALA A 137 -9.05 1.84 1.50
CA ALA A 137 -7.91 1.06 0.98
C ALA A 137 -7.02 0.52 2.09
N ILE A 138 -6.14 -0.40 1.71
CA ILE A 138 -5.14 -1.01 2.59
C ILE A 138 -4.42 0.06 3.45
N GLY A 139 -4.08 -0.28 4.68
CA GLY A 139 -3.51 0.64 5.66
C GLY A 139 -4.61 1.33 6.46
N GLU A 140 -5.40 2.19 5.85
CA GLU A 140 -6.58 2.77 6.51
C GLU A 140 -7.61 1.68 6.83
N GLY A 141 -7.88 0.76 5.89
CA GLY A 141 -8.80 -0.34 6.10
C GLY A 141 -8.34 -1.33 7.18
N LEU A 142 -7.03 -1.64 7.22
CA LEU A 142 -6.44 -2.41 8.31
C LEU A 142 -6.54 -1.67 9.64
N GLY A 143 -6.28 -0.37 9.65
CA GLY A 143 -6.43 0.48 10.83
C GLY A 143 -7.87 0.54 11.33
N MET A 144 -8.85 0.65 10.42
CA MET A 144 -10.28 0.62 10.74
C MET A 144 -10.69 -0.74 11.36
N ALA A 145 -10.20 -1.84 10.80
CA ALA A 145 -10.45 -3.16 11.36
C ALA A 145 -9.80 -3.33 12.75
N ALA A 146 -8.56 -2.82 12.92
CA ALA A 146 -7.88 -2.81 14.21
C ALA A 146 -8.64 -1.98 15.26
N GLN A 147 -9.10 -0.79 14.89
CA GLN A 147 -9.91 0.07 15.76
C GLN A 147 -11.21 -0.65 16.18
N ALA A 148 -11.92 -1.26 15.23
CA ALA A 148 -13.18 -1.95 15.52
C ALA A 148 -13.01 -3.14 16.48
N VAL A 149 -11.91 -3.90 16.35
CA VAL A 149 -11.57 -4.96 17.29
C VAL A 149 -11.24 -4.38 18.67
N ALA A 150 -10.44 -3.31 18.72
CA ALA A 150 -10.04 -2.67 19.97
C ALA A 150 -11.23 -2.05 20.73
N ASP A 151 -12.18 -1.48 20.00
CA ASP A 151 -13.42 -0.92 20.56
C ASP A 151 -14.49 -1.99 20.90
N GLY A 152 -14.21 -3.28 20.57
CA GLY A 152 -15.11 -4.38 20.89
C GLY A 152 -16.32 -4.52 19.96
N HIS A 153 -16.30 -3.91 18.78
CA HIS A 153 -17.36 -4.09 17.76
C HIS A 153 -17.34 -5.51 17.17
N CYS A 154 -16.18 -6.12 17.11
CA CYS A 154 -15.97 -7.53 16.75
C CYS A 154 -14.74 -8.07 17.48
N ASN A 155 -14.59 -9.41 17.55
CA ASN A 155 -13.46 -10.06 18.19
C ASN A 155 -12.39 -10.49 17.18
N VAL A 156 -12.84 -10.90 15.99
CA VAL A 156 -11.98 -11.35 14.88
C VAL A 156 -12.48 -10.72 13.59
N ALA A 157 -11.70 -9.81 13.08
CA ALA A 157 -11.97 -9.12 11.82
C ALA A 157 -11.25 -9.80 10.65
N LEU A 158 -12.01 -10.10 9.60
CA LEU A 158 -11.48 -10.46 8.28
C LEU A 158 -11.53 -9.20 7.40
N TYR A 159 -10.36 -8.71 7.00
CA TYR A 159 -10.22 -7.62 6.02
C TYR A 159 -9.83 -8.20 4.66
N ILE A 160 -10.61 -7.90 3.63
CA ILE A 160 -10.35 -8.31 2.24
C ILE A 160 -10.08 -7.07 1.40
N TYR A 161 -8.94 -7.07 0.73
CA TYR A 161 -8.52 -6.02 -0.20
C TYR A 161 -8.47 -6.54 -1.63
N THR A 162 -9.10 -5.84 -2.55
CA THR A 162 -9.14 -6.23 -3.97
C THR A 162 -8.21 -5.37 -4.83
N MET A 163 -7.59 -6.02 -5.80
CA MET A 163 -6.76 -5.41 -6.83
C MET A 163 -7.44 -5.64 -8.16
N ASN A 164 -8.15 -4.63 -8.63
CA ASN A 164 -8.89 -4.74 -9.88
C ASN A 164 -8.27 -3.86 -10.97
N ASN A 165 -7.71 -4.49 -11.98
CA ASN A 165 -7.24 -3.80 -13.16
C ASN A 165 -7.74 -4.48 -14.43
N LEU A 166 -8.85 -4.02 -14.92
CA LEU A 166 -9.53 -4.58 -16.07
C LEU A 166 -8.70 -4.55 -17.36
N GLN A 167 -7.80 -3.57 -17.51
CA GLN A 167 -7.00 -3.42 -18.73
C GLN A 167 -5.58 -3.99 -18.60
N GLY A 168 -5.12 -4.31 -17.39
CA GLY A 168 -3.75 -4.73 -17.13
C GLY A 168 -2.69 -3.68 -17.52
N ARG A 169 -3.07 -2.40 -17.56
CA ARG A 169 -2.19 -1.26 -17.89
C ARG A 169 -2.83 0.04 -17.40
N TYR A 170 -2.00 1.06 -17.23
CA TYR A 170 -2.49 2.42 -17.04
C TYR A 170 -3.13 2.95 -18.34
N ARG A 171 -4.11 3.83 -18.21
CA ARG A 171 -4.67 4.56 -19.35
C ARG A 171 -3.58 5.35 -20.08
N ARG A 172 -3.64 5.37 -21.39
CA ARG A 172 -2.85 6.30 -22.20
C ARG A 172 -3.39 7.71 -21.98
N GLY A 173 -2.47 8.67 -21.84
CA GLY A 173 -2.79 10.03 -21.47
C GLY A 173 -3.78 10.80 -22.35
N GLY A 174 -4.03 10.38 -23.60
CA GLY A 174 -4.99 11.04 -24.47
C GLY A 174 -6.43 11.06 -23.94
N ASP A 175 -6.84 9.97 -23.28
CA ASP A 175 -8.21 9.87 -22.72
C ASP A 175 -8.38 10.70 -21.43
N GLN A 176 -7.30 10.93 -20.71
CA GLN A 176 -7.32 11.76 -19.50
C GLN A 176 -7.18 13.25 -19.82
N ALA A 177 -6.42 13.61 -20.86
CA ALA A 177 -6.29 15.01 -21.28
C ALA A 177 -7.64 15.62 -21.64
N SER A 178 -8.54 14.86 -22.27
CA SER A 178 -9.88 15.32 -22.59
C SER A 178 -10.77 15.52 -21.36
N GLN A 179 -10.55 14.75 -20.30
CA GLN A 179 -11.30 14.86 -19.05
C GLN A 179 -10.83 16.07 -18.22
N TYR A 180 -9.51 16.29 -18.14
CA TYR A 180 -8.96 17.46 -17.45
C TYR A 180 -9.26 18.78 -18.18
N ALA A 181 -9.33 18.77 -19.50
CA ALA A 181 -9.75 19.92 -20.27
C ALA A 181 -11.24 20.26 -20.08
N ARG A 182 -12.09 19.26 -19.81
CA ARG A 182 -13.52 19.45 -19.52
C ARG A 182 -13.77 20.03 -18.13
N ASP A 183 -12.94 19.72 -17.15
CA ASP A 183 -13.12 20.11 -15.75
C ASP A 183 -12.48 21.49 -15.41
N GLY A 184 -12.18 22.31 -16.41
CA GLY A 184 -11.62 23.65 -16.20
C GLY A 184 -10.17 23.70 -15.73
N ASN A 185 -9.48 22.57 -15.64
CA ASN A 185 -8.05 22.49 -15.29
C ASN A 185 -7.14 22.88 -16.49
N GLN A 186 -7.48 23.96 -17.16
CA GLN A 186 -6.72 24.50 -18.30
C GLN A 186 -5.30 24.93 -17.97
N TRP A 187 -4.98 25.08 -16.70
CA TRP A 187 -3.65 25.42 -16.21
C TRP A 187 -2.56 24.41 -16.58
N ASN A 188 -2.95 23.18 -16.87
CA ASN A 188 -2.02 22.14 -17.28
C ASN A 188 -1.64 22.20 -18.76
N ASN A 189 -2.39 22.95 -19.55
CA ASN A 189 -2.18 23.08 -21.00
C ASN A 189 -1.01 24.00 -21.43
N PRO A 190 -0.72 25.13 -20.75
CA PRO A 190 0.34 26.04 -21.18
C PRO A 190 1.73 25.40 -21.17
N TRP A 191 1.92 24.34 -20.42
CA TRP A 191 3.21 23.68 -20.23
C TRP A 191 3.44 22.51 -21.18
N GLY A 192 2.56 22.29 -22.15
CA GLY A 192 2.59 21.08 -22.98
C GLY A 192 2.37 19.78 -22.20
N ALA A 193 1.96 19.91 -20.95
CA ALA A 193 1.74 18.80 -20.06
C ALA A 193 0.26 18.40 -20.11
N ASN A 194 -0.22 18.01 -21.28
CA ASN A 194 -1.57 17.45 -21.44
C ASN A 194 -1.82 16.20 -20.56
N ASN A 195 -0.85 15.83 -19.77
CA ASN A 195 -0.82 14.64 -18.94
C ASN A 195 -0.04 14.89 -17.67
N ILE A 196 -0.33 15.96 -16.94
CA ILE A 196 0.02 15.97 -15.52
C ILE A 196 -0.92 14.98 -14.83
N THR A 197 -0.73 13.73 -15.19
CA THR A 197 -1.19 12.57 -14.43
C THR A 197 -0.30 12.45 -13.19
N LEU A 198 -0.69 11.65 -12.24
CA LEU A 198 0.20 11.25 -11.13
C LEU A 198 1.59 10.84 -11.63
N GLN A 199 1.66 10.26 -12.83
CA GLN A 199 2.91 9.84 -13.48
C GLN A 199 3.83 11.01 -13.84
N ALA A 200 3.29 12.08 -14.42
CA ALA A 200 4.09 13.25 -14.79
C ALA A 200 4.24 14.23 -13.60
N GLY A 201 3.18 14.39 -12.81
CA GLY A 201 3.18 15.30 -11.65
C GLY A 201 4.24 14.95 -10.62
N GLY A 202 4.43 13.65 -10.36
CA GLY A 202 5.48 13.18 -9.45
C GLY A 202 6.90 13.41 -9.95
N THR A 203 7.12 13.53 -11.26
CA THR A 203 8.47 13.75 -11.79
C THR A 203 8.97 15.18 -11.55
N LEU A 204 8.10 16.18 -11.46
CA LEU A 204 8.49 17.57 -11.27
C LEU A 204 9.18 17.82 -9.91
N PRO A 205 8.61 17.43 -8.77
CA PRO A 205 9.27 17.55 -7.47
C PRO A 205 10.63 16.85 -7.44
N LEU A 206 10.73 15.66 -8.02
CA LEU A 206 11.98 14.92 -8.01
C LEU A 206 13.04 15.52 -8.96
N ARG A 207 12.65 16.13 -10.06
CA ARG A 207 13.57 16.92 -10.89
C ARG A 207 14.10 18.14 -10.14
N GLN A 208 13.26 18.83 -9.40
CA GLN A 208 13.70 19.92 -8.51
C GLN A 208 14.68 19.40 -7.45
N TYR A 209 14.40 18.23 -6.88
CA TYR A 209 15.28 17.53 -5.95
C TYR A 209 16.67 17.28 -6.58
N CYS A 210 16.70 16.64 -7.74
CA CYS A 210 17.94 16.34 -8.45
C CYS A 210 18.77 17.59 -8.74
N GLN A 211 18.12 18.67 -9.17
CA GLN A 211 18.79 19.95 -9.42
C GLN A 211 19.33 20.58 -8.15
N LYS A 212 18.56 20.56 -7.05
CA LYS A 212 18.94 21.18 -5.78
C LYS A 212 20.11 20.46 -5.11
N TYR A 213 20.11 19.13 -5.15
CA TYR A 213 21.08 18.31 -4.44
C TYR A 213 22.20 17.72 -5.32
N GLY A 214 22.21 18.05 -6.61
CA GLY A 214 23.32 17.68 -7.50
C GLY A 214 23.40 16.19 -7.84
N THR A 215 22.26 15.50 -7.91
CA THR A 215 22.17 14.10 -8.31
C THR A 215 21.41 13.93 -9.62
N THR A 216 21.40 12.73 -10.18
CA THR A 216 20.57 12.38 -11.32
C THR A 216 19.45 11.43 -10.91
N TRP A 217 18.39 11.39 -11.74
CA TRP A 217 17.30 10.45 -11.53
C TRP A 217 17.78 9.01 -11.55
N GLU A 218 18.58 8.68 -12.56
CA GLU A 218 19.08 7.34 -12.78
C GLU A 218 19.98 6.85 -11.65
N GLU A 219 20.87 7.72 -11.15
CA GLU A 219 21.76 7.38 -10.03
C GLU A 219 21.01 7.10 -8.74
N MET A 220 19.89 7.79 -8.52
CA MET A 220 19.10 7.64 -7.31
C MET A 220 18.09 6.48 -7.43
N MET A 221 17.34 6.43 -8.53
CA MET A 221 16.25 5.46 -8.67
C MET A 221 16.69 4.10 -9.16
N GLY A 222 17.73 4.02 -9.99
CA GLY A 222 18.20 2.75 -10.54
C GLY A 222 18.53 1.72 -9.47
N PRO A 223 19.39 2.01 -8.48
CA PRO A 223 19.68 1.09 -7.39
C PRO A 223 18.43 0.65 -6.60
N ALA A 224 17.56 1.59 -6.26
CA ALA A 224 16.35 1.30 -5.51
C ALA A 224 15.41 0.35 -6.27
N ILE A 225 15.15 0.62 -7.55
CA ILE A 225 14.26 -0.18 -8.39
C ILE A 225 14.84 -1.59 -8.63
N VAL A 226 16.14 -1.69 -8.88
CA VAL A 226 16.81 -2.99 -9.02
C VAL A 226 16.71 -3.81 -7.76
N ASN A 227 16.90 -3.18 -6.59
CA ASN A 227 16.73 -3.83 -5.29
C ASN A 227 15.28 -4.28 -5.07
N GLU A 228 14.30 -3.43 -5.32
CA GLU A 228 12.88 -3.79 -5.17
C GLU A 228 12.49 -4.94 -6.10
N HIS A 229 12.92 -4.89 -7.35
CA HIS A 229 12.67 -5.98 -8.29
C HIS A 229 13.31 -7.28 -7.82
N ARG A 230 14.57 -7.23 -7.35
CA ARG A 230 15.25 -8.38 -6.76
C ARG A 230 14.49 -8.97 -5.57
N ASN A 231 14.06 -8.13 -4.64
CA ASN A 231 13.32 -8.55 -3.46
C ASN A 231 11.95 -9.12 -3.83
N GLY A 232 11.25 -8.52 -4.79
CA GLY A 232 9.99 -9.01 -5.33
C GLY A 232 10.13 -10.38 -6.01
N MET A 233 11.25 -10.65 -6.70
CA MET A 233 11.51 -11.95 -7.30
C MET A 233 11.70 -13.09 -6.28
N MET A 234 11.84 -12.77 -5.01
CA MET A 234 11.86 -13.77 -3.93
C MET A 234 10.47 -14.03 -3.32
N GLN A 235 9.42 -13.32 -3.75
CA GLN A 235 8.03 -13.55 -3.34
C GLN A 235 7.39 -14.61 -4.22
N SER A 236 6.84 -15.66 -3.62
CA SER A 236 6.21 -16.77 -4.39
C SER A 236 4.91 -16.33 -5.12
N TRP A 237 4.28 -15.27 -4.69
CA TRP A 237 3.02 -14.74 -5.21
C TRP A 237 3.19 -13.47 -6.06
N GLY A 238 4.41 -12.92 -6.17
CA GLY A 238 4.68 -11.68 -6.89
C GLY A 238 4.38 -11.79 -8.39
N PHE A 239 3.90 -10.69 -9.00
CA PHE A 239 3.53 -10.67 -10.41
C PHE A 239 4.66 -11.14 -11.34
N TYR A 240 5.87 -10.65 -11.10
CA TYR A 240 7.01 -10.97 -11.99
C TYR A 240 7.43 -12.43 -11.87
N VAL A 241 7.42 -12.99 -10.66
CA VAL A 241 7.71 -14.42 -10.43
C VAL A 241 6.68 -15.30 -11.13
N LEU A 242 5.39 -15.00 -10.95
CA LEU A 242 4.31 -15.78 -11.56
C LEU A 242 4.28 -15.69 -13.08
N ASN A 243 4.86 -14.64 -13.65
CA ASN A 243 4.95 -14.45 -15.11
C ASN A 243 6.33 -14.80 -15.69
N GLY A 244 7.20 -15.45 -14.92
CA GLY A 244 8.48 -15.95 -15.38
C GLY A 244 9.47 -14.85 -15.81
N ALA A 245 9.40 -13.69 -15.19
CA ALA A 245 10.33 -12.61 -15.47
C ALA A 245 11.76 -12.98 -15.05
N SER A 246 12.74 -12.44 -15.74
CA SER A 246 14.15 -12.44 -15.31
C SER A 246 14.41 -11.33 -14.30
N GLY A 247 15.55 -11.40 -13.61
CA GLY A 247 16.01 -10.29 -12.78
C GLY A 247 16.22 -9.02 -13.59
N LEU A 248 16.08 -7.87 -12.95
CA LEU A 248 16.33 -6.55 -13.53
C LEU A 248 17.74 -6.09 -13.17
N THR A 249 18.51 -5.66 -14.17
CA THR A 249 19.82 -5.03 -13.97
C THR A 249 19.71 -3.49 -14.05
N TYR A 250 20.72 -2.81 -13.55
CA TYR A 250 20.83 -1.35 -13.70
C TYR A 250 20.86 -0.94 -15.18
N GLU A 251 21.56 -1.71 -16.02
CA GLU A 251 21.62 -1.47 -17.47
C GLU A 251 20.24 -1.62 -18.14
N ASP A 252 19.45 -2.64 -17.74
CA ASP A 252 18.06 -2.79 -18.21
C ASP A 252 17.20 -1.60 -17.81
N TYR A 253 17.40 -1.06 -16.59
CA TYR A 253 16.69 0.10 -16.12
C TYR A 253 16.99 1.34 -16.96
N ILE A 254 18.27 1.70 -17.12
CA ILE A 254 18.65 2.94 -17.82
C ILE A 254 18.36 2.90 -19.32
N ASN A 255 18.32 1.72 -19.94
CA ASN A 255 17.96 1.57 -21.35
C ASN A 255 16.46 1.36 -21.58
N SER A 256 15.67 1.31 -20.50
CA SER A 256 14.23 1.10 -20.61
C SER A 256 13.50 2.35 -21.15
N ARG A 257 12.29 2.13 -21.66
CA ARG A 257 11.49 3.16 -22.31
C ARG A 257 11.08 4.25 -21.33
N PRO A 258 11.34 5.54 -21.63
CA PRO A 258 10.78 6.66 -20.87
C PRO A 258 9.25 6.68 -20.96
N ILE A 259 8.58 7.04 -19.85
CA ILE A 259 7.13 7.25 -19.77
C ILE A 259 6.82 8.75 -19.61
N ALA A 260 7.40 9.36 -18.59
CA ALA A 260 7.37 10.80 -18.34
C ALA A 260 8.78 11.20 -17.92
N TRP A 261 9.54 11.77 -18.86
CA TRP A 261 10.97 12.05 -18.65
C TRP A 261 11.24 12.83 -17.35
N PRO A 262 12.23 12.43 -16.52
CA PRO A 262 13.19 11.33 -16.74
C PRO A 262 12.69 9.94 -16.33
N ALA A 263 11.50 9.81 -15.76
CA ALA A 263 10.97 8.54 -15.28
C ALA A 263 10.72 7.54 -16.43
N ARG A 264 11.09 6.29 -16.18
CA ARG A 264 11.07 5.19 -17.13
C ARG A 264 9.98 4.18 -16.77
N ILE A 265 9.79 3.15 -17.58
CA ILE A 265 8.72 2.17 -17.36
C ILE A 265 8.85 1.43 -16.01
N TRP A 266 10.06 1.25 -15.51
CA TRP A 266 10.32 0.60 -14.23
C TRP A 266 10.14 1.51 -13.02
N ASP A 267 9.98 2.82 -13.23
CA ASP A 267 9.60 3.77 -12.19
C ASP A 267 8.12 3.69 -11.81
N TYR A 268 7.35 2.88 -12.51
CA TYR A 268 5.91 2.74 -12.34
C TYR A 268 5.56 1.28 -12.06
N ASP A 269 4.73 1.09 -11.03
CA ASP A 269 4.21 -0.23 -10.73
C ASP A 269 3.34 -0.78 -11.88
N ARG A 270 3.21 -2.08 -11.94
CA ARG A 270 2.35 -2.72 -12.93
C ARG A 270 0.97 -2.96 -12.34
N PRO A 271 -0.09 -2.39 -12.92
CA PRO A 271 -1.45 -2.71 -12.51
C PRO A 271 -1.75 -4.20 -12.63
N VAL A 272 -2.37 -4.76 -11.61
CA VAL A 272 -2.64 -6.20 -11.47
C VAL A 272 -4.07 -6.48 -11.05
N HIS A 273 -4.46 -7.75 -11.13
CA HIS A 273 -5.72 -8.31 -10.72
C HIS A 273 -5.47 -9.41 -9.69
N GLY A 274 -6.13 -9.33 -8.54
CA GLY A 274 -5.93 -10.25 -7.42
C GLY A 274 -6.66 -9.80 -6.17
N ALA A 275 -6.44 -10.49 -5.08
CA ALA A 275 -6.95 -10.14 -3.76
C ALA A 275 -5.97 -10.52 -2.65
N ALA A 276 -6.03 -9.77 -1.56
CA ALA A 276 -5.36 -10.09 -0.30
C ALA A 276 -6.37 -10.08 0.84
N ALA A 277 -6.11 -10.87 1.87
CA ALA A 277 -6.91 -10.87 3.07
C ALA A 277 -6.03 -10.87 4.33
N PHE A 278 -6.56 -10.32 5.41
CA PHE A 278 -5.87 -10.22 6.69
C PHE A 278 -6.83 -10.56 7.83
N ILE A 279 -6.32 -11.22 8.86
CA ILE A 279 -7.03 -11.52 10.10
C ILE A 279 -6.49 -10.64 11.21
N ILE A 280 -7.37 -9.89 11.85
CA ILE A 280 -7.05 -9.00 12.97
C ILE A 280 -7.87 -9.43 14.19
N THR A 281 -7.22 -9.50 15.35
CA THR A 281 -7.88 -9.85 16.62
C THR A 281 -7.23 -9.13 17.79
N SER A 282 -7.80 -9.29 19.00
CA SER A 282 -7.20 -8.72 20.21
C SER A 282 -5.83 -9.31 20.51
N ALA A 283 -4.95 -8.52 21.13
CA ALA A 283 -3.63 -8.96 21.56
C ALA A 283 -3.70 -10.10 22.58
N GLU A 284 -4.76 -10.14 23.39
CA GLU A 284 -4.97 -11.21 24.36
C GLU A 284 -5.22 -12.55 23.65
N ARG A 285 -6.16 -12.59 22.71
CA ARG A 285 -6.46 -13.80 21.92
C ARG A 285 -5.24 -14.22 21.08
N ALA A 286 -4.50 -13.28 20.56
CA ALA A 286 -3.35 -13.53 19.69
C ALA A 286 -2.25 -14.36 20.32
N LYS A 287 -2.11 -14.32 21.66
CA LYS A 287 -1.07 -15.07 22.39
C LYS A 287 -1.23 -16.59 22.28
N ASP A 288 -2.47 -17.05 22.12
CA ASP A 288 -2.81 -18.47 22.06
C ASP A 288 -3.05 -18.96 20.60
N MET A 289 -2.76 -18.12 19.61
CA MET A 289 -2.97 -18.44 18.21
C MET A 289 -1.73 -19.06 17.55
N LYS A 290 -1.92 -19.62 16.35
CA LYS A 290 -0.89 -20.35 15.58
C LYS A 290 0.34 -19.50 15.27
N GLN A 291 0.15 -18.24 14.90
CA GLN A 291 1.23 -17.37 14.47
C GLN A 291 1.74 -16.49 15.61
N LYS A 292 3.02 -16.10 15.56
CA LYS A 292 3.54 -15.05 16.43
C LYS A 292 2.76 -13.76 16.22
N PRO A 293 2.30 -13.10 17.31
CA PRO A 293 1.57 -11.86 17.19
C PRO A 293 2.38 -10.77 16.50
N VAL A 294 1.70 -10.00 15.62
CA VAL A 294 2.22 -8.75 15.07
C VAL A 294 1.29 -7.63 15.55
N TYR A 295 1.73 -6.92 16.55
CA TYR A 295 0.93 -5.90 17.22
C TYR A 295 0.86 -4.61 16.41
N VAL A 296 -0.32 -4.00 16.36
CA VAL A 296 -0.51 -2.68 15.76
C VAL A 296 -0.19 -1.63 16.81
N LEU A 297 0.82 -0.81 16.53
CA LEU A 297 1.22 0.30 17.40
C LEU A 297 0.46 1.58 17.07
N ASN A 298 0.20 1.82 15.81
CA ASN A 298 -0.54 2.97 15.32
C ASN A 298 -1.00 2.76 13.88
N TYR A 299 -2.02 3.51 13.48
CA TYR A 299 -2.34 3.72 12.08
C TYR A 299 -2.63 5.20 11.84
N ASN A 300 -2.28 5.66 10.65
CA ASN A 300 -2.66 6.98 10.17
C ASN A 300 -3.50 6.83 8.90
N SER A 301 -4.50 7.66 8.77
CA SER A 301 -5.32 7.68 7.57
C SER A 301 -5.67 9.11 7.14
N GLY A 302 -5.87 9.26 5.85
CA GLY A 302 -6.44 10.46 5.30
C GLY A 302 -5.46 11.35 4.55
N ARG A 303 -5.95 12.54 4.21
CA ARG A 303 -5.22 13.51 3.40
C ARG A 303 -4.34 14.38 4.29
N VAL A 304 -3.06 14.42 3.99
CA VAL A 304 -2.07 15.22 4.70
C VAL A 304 -1.80 16.50 3.92
N GLY A 305 -2.15 17.65 4.50
CA GLY A 305 -1.94 18.96 3.89
C GLY A 305 -3.03 19.39 2.91
N GLU A 306 -2.93 20.63 2.45
CA GLU A 306 -3.89 21.26 1.54
C GLU A 306 -3.45 21.21 0.08
N ALA A 307 -2.21 20.80 -0.20
CA ALA A 307 -1.65 20.81 -1.53
C ALA A 307 -2.41 19.90 -2.49
N ARG A 308 -2.60 20.37 -3.70
CA ARG A 308 -3.25 19.62 -4.77
C ARG A 308 -2.21 18.85 -5.55
N SER A 309 -2.42 17.55 -5.70
CA SER A 309 -1.46 16.61 -6.30
C SER A 309 -0.87 17.02 -7.64
N SER A 310 -1.56 17.83 -8.43
CA SER A 310 -1.11 18.24 -9.77
C SER A 310 -0.22 19.49 -9.81
N HIS A 311 -0.05 20.20 -8.69
CA HIS A 311 0.65 21.48 -8.63
C HIS A 311 1.67 21.54 -7.50
N MET A 312 2.05 20.38 -6.97
CA MET A 312 2.94 20.31 -5.82
C MET A 312 4.38 20.58 -6.23
N THR A 313 4.99 21.45 -5.45
CA THR A 313 6.44 21.68 -5.50
C THR A 313 7.17 20.59 -4.71
N MET A 314 8.48 20.57 -4.83
CA MET A 314 9.32 19.74 -3.97
C MET A 314 9.10 20.07 -2.47
N ASP A 315 8.97 21.35 -2.14
CA ASP A 315 8.76 21.78 -0.75
C ASP A 315 7.41 21.27 -0.20
N ASP A 316 6.35 21.26 -1.03
CA ASP A 316 5.06 20.66 -0.63
C ASP A 316 5.18 19.17 -0.32
N TRP A 317 5.98 18.45 -1.12
CA TRP A 317 6.22 17.03 -0.90
C TRP A 317 7.06 16.78 0.36
N GLU A 318 8.13 17.54 0.54
CA GLU A 318 8.96 17.46 1.73
C GLU A 318 8.16 17.73 3.01
N GLU A 319 7.36 18.81 3.02
CA GLU A 319 6.54 19.15 4.20
C GLU A 319 5.41 18.13 4.42
N GLY A 320 4.71 17.73 3.37
CA GLY A 320 3.65 16.72 3.49
C GLY A 320 4.15 15.39 4.04
N LYS A 321 5.30 14.90 3.55
CA LYS A 321 5.91 13.67 4.04
C LYS A 321 6.46 13.81 5.46
N ALA A 322 7.09 14.95 5.78
CA ALA A 322 7.57 15.21 7.13
C ALA A 322 6.42 15.23 8.16
N ARG A 323 5.28 15.79 7.78
CA ARG A 323 4.08 15.77 8.62
C ARG A 323 3.58 14.35 8.85
N VAL A 324 3.54 13.52 7.80
CA VAL A 324 3.18 12.10 7.94
C VAL A 324 4.12 11.38 8.90
N ALA A 325 5.43 11.58 8.75
CA ALA A 325 6.43 10.96 9.64
C ALA A 325 6.20 11.35 11.11
N ARG A 326 5.96 12.65 11.37
CA ARG A 326 5.63 13.12 12.74
C ARG A 326 4.38 12.44 13.30
N MET A 327 3.32 12.31 12.50
CA MET A 327 2.09 11.64 12.91
C MET A 327 2.30 10.15 13.23
N VAL A 328 3.13 9.46 12.44
CA VAL A 328 3.47 8.05 12.67
C VAL A 328 4.27 7.89 13.97
N TYR A 329 5.30 8.69 14.16
CA TYR A 329 6.14 8.65 15.35
C TYR A 329 5.36 9.03 16.62
N GLU A 330 4.60 10.10 16.58
CA GLU A 330 3.77 10.52 17.71
C GLU A 330 2.74 9.45 18.08
N GLY A 331 2.03 8.92 17.08
CA GLY A 331 0.96 7.94 17.31
C GLY A 331 1.46 6.56 17.74
N SER A 332 2.66 6.15 17.29
CA SER A 332 3.26 4.87 17.65
C SER A 332 4.20 4.95 18.86
N GLY A 333 4.61 6.13 19.26
CA GLY A 333 5.64 6.31 20.27
C GLY A 333 7.05 5.90 19.82
N LEU A 334 7.25 5.53 18.56
CA LEU A 334 8.54 5.16 17.99
C LEU A 334 9.35 6.41 17.62
N THR A 335 10.66 6.27 17.62
CA THR A 335 11.61 7.20 17.01
C THR A 335 12.16 6.61 15.71
N ALA A 336 12.82 7.43 14.89
CA ALA A 336 13.43 6.97 13.64
C ALA A 336 14.42 5.81 13.83
N SER A 337 15.18 5.82 14.94
CA SER A 337 16.16 4.79 15.29
C SER A 337 15.55 3.49 15.82
N GLU A 338 14.25 3.50 16.12
CA GLU A 338 13.51 2.32 16.59
C GLU A 338 12.69 1.66 15.48
N VAL A 339 12.74 2.17 14.26
CA VAL A 339 12.12 1.55 13.10
C VAL A 339 13.13 0.62 12.44
N ASP A 340 12.97 -0.68 12.63
CA ASP A 340 13.87 -1.70 12.07
C ASP A 340 13.56 -1.98 10.60
N ILE A 341 12.28 -2.14 10.26
CA ILE A 341 11.79 -2.43 8.90
C ILE A 341 11.05 -1.22 8.35
N PHE A 342 11.50 -0.71 7.22
CA PHE A 342 10.85 0.42 6.56
C PHE A 342 10.43 0.07 5.14
N ASN A 343 9.13 -0.10 4.94
CA ASN A 343 8.48 -0.42 3.68
C ASN A 343 7.53 0.72 3.25
N PRO A 344 8.05 1.87 2.80
CA PRO A 344 7.24 2.97 2.30
C PRO A 344 6.53 2.60 1.00
N TYR A 345 5.55 3.41 0.59
CA TYR A 345 4.86 3.23 -0.66
C TYR A 345 5.73 3.58 -1.87
N ASP A 346 5.74 2.69 -2.84
CA ASP A 346 6.60 2.72 -4.02
C ASP A 346 5.83 2.63 -5.36
N GLY A 347 4.53 2.82 -5.37
CA GLY A 347 3.73 2.73 -6.60
C GLY A 347 4.27 3.57 -7.77
N PHE A 348 5.02 4.61 -7.43
CA PHE A 348 5.95 5.30 -8.32
C PHE A 348 7.24 5.55 -7.54
N SER A 349 8.39 5.29 -8.16
CA SER A 349 9.70 5.38 -7.51
C SER A 349 9.97 6.74 -6.86
N VAL A 350 9.38 7.81 -7.40
CA VAL A 350 9.48 9.18 -6.87
C VAL A 350 9.09 9.31 -5.39
N PHE A 351 8.27 8.42 -4.85
CA PHE A 351 7.85 8.48 -3.45
C PHE A 351 8.96 8.09 -2.47
N LEU A 352 9.88 7.24 -2.90
CA LEU A 352 10.90 6.63 -2.05
C LEU A 352 11.86 7.62 -1.39
N PRO A 353 12.53 8.54 -2.13
CA PRO A 353 13.49 9.46 -1.51
C PRO A 353 12.82 10.42 -0.53
N PHE A 354 11.63 10.92 -0.85
CA PHE A 354 10.91 11.82 0.06
C PHE A 354 10.44 11.12 1.32
N ALA A 355 10.01 9.86 1.23
CA ALA A 355 9.65 9.08 2.41
C ALA A 355 10.88 8.78 3.28
N LEU A 356 11.98 8.35 2.67
CA LEU A 356 13.23 8.02 3.36
C LEU A 356 13.75 9.21 4.19
N GLU A 357 13.82 10.38 3.57
CA GLU A 357 14.30 11.61 4.22
C GLU A 357 13.32 12.13 5.27
N ALA A 358 12.02 12.09 4.99
CA ALA A 358 11.00 12.56 5.91
C ALA A 358 10.95 11.75 7.20
N PHE A 359 11.12 10.43 7.10
CA PHE A 359 11.19 9.56 8.26
C PHE A 359 12.56 9.59 8.93
N GLY A 360 13.60 10.12 8.29
CA GLY A 360 14.96 10.15 8.82
C GLY A 360 15.48 8.75 9.14
N TRP A 361 15.03 7.74 8.42
CA TRP A 361 15.39 6.35 8.66
C TRP A 361 16.90 6.16 8.50
N HIS A 362 17.52 5.46 9.42
CA HIS A 362 19.00 5.39 9.56
C HIS A 362 19.72 6.75 9.59
N GLY A 363 19.02 7.81 10.03
CA GLY A 363 19.59 9.15 10.14
C GLY A 363 19.69 9.93 8.83
N VAL A 364 19.08 9.43 7.75
CA VAL A 364 19.07 10.09 6.43
C VAL A 364 18.39 11.46 6.53
N LYS A 365 19.08 12.50 6.07
CA LYS A 365 18.62 13.88 6.07
C LYS A 365 18.19 14.31 4.67
N LYS A 366 17.59 15.50 4.58
CA LYS A 366 17.23 16.12 3.30
C LYS A 366 18.45 16.23 2.37
N GLY A 367 18.30 15.69 1.16
CA GLY A 367 19.33 15.66 0.13
C GLY A 367 20.28 14.47 0.19
N GLU A 368 20.13 13.57 1.17
CA GLU A 368 21.03 12.42 1.35
C GLU A 368 20.44 11.11 0.78
N ALA A 369 19.18 11.09 0.32
CA ALA A 369 18.54 9.88 -0.16
C ALA A 369 19.30 9.23 -1.33
N ALA A 370 19.86 10.02 -2.25
CA ALA A 370 20.60 9.49 -3.39
C ALA A 370 21.85 8.69 -2.96
N ASP A 371 22.60 9.19 -1.99
CA ASP A 371 23.79 8.50 -1.48
C ASP A 371 23.42 7.25 -0.68
N PHE A 372 22.34 7.33 0.10
CA PHE A 372 21.82 6.18 0.83
C PHE A 372 21.37 5.06 -0.11
N LEU A 373 20.59 5.37 -1.15
CA LEU A 373 20.06 4.40 -2.10
C LEU A 373 21.12 3.76 -3.00
N LYS A 374 22.29 4.38 -3.15
CA LYS A 374 23.46 3.78 -3.81
C LYS A 374 24.22 2.79 -2.90
N GLY A 375 23.96 2.82 -1.60
CA GLY A 375 24.56 1.92 -0.63
C GLY A 375 24.01 0.49 -0.71
N ASP A 376 24.41 -0.35 0.24
CA ASP A 376 23.89 -1.71 0.34
C ASP A 376 22.54 -1.69 1.08
N ILE A 377 21.47 -1.58 0.30
CA ILE A 377 20.06 -1.58 0.73
C ILE A 377 19.39 -2.95 0.54
N SER A 378 20.17 -3.98 0.24
CA SER A 378 19.67 -5.35 0.06
C SER A 378 19.19 -5.96 1.38
N VAL A 379 18.41 -7.03 1.30
CA VAL A 379 17.94 -7.75 2.51
C VAL A 379 19.07 -8.38 3.30
N GLU A 380 20.20 -8.61 2.69
CA GLU A 380 21.43 -9.12 3.31
C GLU A 380 22.31 -7.98 3.89
N GLY A 381 22.08 -6.76 3.45
CA GLY A 381 22.87 -5.59 3.78
C GLY A 381 22.54 -4.98 5.14
N PRO A 382 23.29 -3.94 5.52
CA PRO A 382 23.10 -3.26 6.80
C PRO A 382 21.87 -2.36 6.86
N HIS A 383 21.31 -1.99 5.70
CA HIS A 383 20.19 -1.05 5.58
C HIS A 383 19.10 -1.57 4.64
N PRO A 384 18.42 -2.69 4.98
CA PRO A 384 17.48 -3.36 4.08
C PRO A 384 16.24 -2.48 3.82
N PHE A 385 16.25 -1.78 2.72
CA PHE A 385 15.17 -0.87 2.32
C PHE A 385 14.20 -1.58 1.38
N THR A 386 12.88 -1.39 1.60
CA THR A 386 11.83 -2.04 0.81
C THR A 386 12.03 -3.55 0.67
N SER A 387 12.26 -4.24 1.80
CA SER A 387 12.62 -5.66 1.87
C SER A 387 11.63 -6.60 1.16
N GLY A 388 10.36 -6.21 1.05
CA GLY A 388 9.33 -6.94 0.32
C GLY A 388 9.30 -6.70 -1.19
N GLY A 389 10.12 -5.80 -1.71
CA GLY A 389 10.12 -5.41 -3.12
C GLY A 389 8.94 -4.53 -3.53
N GLY A 390 8.10 -4.10 -2.59
CA GLY A 390 7.00 -3.16 -2.83
C GLY A 390 6.08 -3.51 -3.99
N ASN A 391 5.49 -2.49 -4.61
CA ASN A 391 4.71 -2.63 -5.83
C ASN A 391 5.59 -2.71 -7.08
N LEU A 392 6.75 -2.03 -7.08
CA LEU A 392 7.65 -2.05 -8.24
C LEU A 392 8.21 -3.45 -8.48
N GLY A 393 8.46 -4.21 -7.41
CA GLY A 393 8.94 -5.59 -7.50
C GLY A 393 7.86 -6.66 -7.59
N ASN A 394 6.60 -6.37 -7.18
CA ASN A 394 5.53 -7.39 -7.11
C ASN A 394 4.32 -7.10 -8.00
N GLY A 395 4.30 -5.97 -8.70
CA GLY A 395 3.07 -5.43 -9.29
C GLY A 395 2.25 -4.64 -8.26
N ARG A 396 1.27 -3.89 -8.72
CA ARG A 396 0.47 -2.94 -7.93
C ARG A 396 -0.50 -3.64 -6.97
N THR A 397 0.05 -4.40 -6.05
CA THR A 397 -0.73 -5.10 -5.04
C THR A 397 -1.15 -4.18 -3.90
N ARG A 398 -0.38 -3.13 -3.63
CA ARG A 398 -0.50 -2.23 -2.47
C ARG A 398 -0.43 -2.95 -1.12
N THR A 399 -0.29 -4.27 -1.13
CA THR A 399 -0.26 -5.12 0.07
C THR A 399 1.12 -5.68 0.36
N ALA A 400 2.03 -5.67 -0.63
CA ALA A 400 3.37 -6.24 -0.51
C ALA A 400 4.14 -5.72 0.70
N MET A 401 4.11 -4.39 0.94
CA MET A 401 4.79 -3.75 2.06
C MET A 401 4.22 -4.17 3.42
N TYR A 402 2.92 -4.44 3.51
CA TYR A 402 2.27 -4.89 4.75
C TYR A 402 2.57 -6.36 5.02
N ILE A 403 2.44 -7.21 4.00
CA ILE A 403 2.73 -8.64 4.10
C ILE A 403 4.19 -8.86 4.48
N ASP A 404 5.12 -8.19 3.80
CA ASP A 404 6.53 -8.30 4.12
C ASP A 404 6.83 -7.85 5.55
N SER A 405 6.29 -6.72 5.99
CA SER A 405 6.48 -6.24 7.36
C SER A 405 5.99 -7.27 8.39
N ILE A 406 4.85 -7.92 8.14
CA ILE A 406 4.33 -8.99 9.00
C ILE A 406 5.30 -10.19 9.01
N GLU A 407 5.76 -10.63 7.83
CA GLU A 407 6.67 -11.78 7.72
C GLU A 407 8.03 -11.51 8.35
N GLN A 408 8.59 -10.30 8.17
CA GLN A 408 9.86 -9.91 8.81
C GLN A 408 9.75 -9.96 10.33
N LEU A 409 8.69 -9.38 10.89
CA LEU A 409 8.45 -9.35 12.35
C LEU A 409 8.22 -10.75 12.94
N ARG A 410 7.64 -11.66 12.16
CA ARG A 410 7.45 -13.08 12.56
C ARG A 410 8.71 -13.92 12.40
N GLY A 411 9.68 -13.50 11.60
CA GLY A 411 10.83 -14.30 11.19
C GLY A 411 10.47 -15.35 10.15
N THR A 412 9.46 -15.10 9.31
CA THR A 412 8.92 -16.05 8.31
C THR A 412 9.12 -15.58 6.87
N ALA A 413 9.87 -14.49 6.64
CA ALA A 413 10.10 -13.94 5.31
C ALA A 413 11.00 -14.81 4.40
N GLY A 414 11.49 -15.93 4.90
CA GLY A 414 12.29 -16.90 4.11
C GLY A 414 13.57 -16.27 3.56
N LYS A 415 13.74 -16.31 2.24
CA LYS A 415 14.93 -15.73 1.59
C LYS A 415 15.02 -14.20 1.68
N ARG A 416 13.91 -13.54 1.99
CA ARG A 416 13.85 -12.09 2.18
C ARG A 416 14.05 -11.67 3.63
N GLN A 417 14.20 -12.64 4.56
CA GLN A 417 14.43 -12.29 5.95
C GLN A 417 15.68 -11.44 6.05
N VAL A 418 15.54 -10.24 6.61
CA VAL A 418 16.65 -9.33 6.79
C VAL A 418 17.66 -9.87 7.81
N ASN A 419 18.94 -9.54 7.65
CA ASN A 419 20.01 -9.94 8.54
C ASN A 419 20.17 -8.99 9.76
N VAL A 420 19.35 -7.96 9.82
CA VAL A 420 19.32 -6.98 10.91
C VAL A 420 18.19 -7.29 11.87
N LYS A 421 18.14 -6.54 12.97
CA LYS A 421 17.01 -6.59 13.91
C LYS A 421 15.68 -6.34 13.18
N ALA A 422 14.64 -7.07 13.54
CA ALA A 422 13.30 -6.97 12.98
C ALA A 422 12.25 -7.09 14.10
N GLU A 423 12.16 -6.08 14.95
CA GLU A 423 11.21 -6.00 16.05
C GLU A 423 10.10 -4.99 15.80
N THR A 424 10.37 -3.96 15.00
CA THR A 424 9.40 -2.93 14.64
C THR A 424 9.37 -2.72 13.12
N ALA A 425 8.22 -2.28 12.60
CA ALA A 425 8.06 -1.98 11.20
C ALA A 425 7.17 -0.76 10.98
N VAL A 426 7.48 0.02 9.96
CA VAL A 426 6.59 1.03 9.40
C VAL A 426 6.35 0.71 7.94
N CYS A 427 5.09 0.53 7.58
CA CYS A 427 4.68 0.22 6.21
C CYS A 427 3.54 1.12 5.73
N ALA A 428 3.46 1.36 4.43
CA ALA A 428 2.60 2.39 3.90
C ALA A 428 1.94 2.07 2.57
N TYR A 429 0.76 2.67 2.39
CA TYR A 429 0.21 3.06 1.11
C TYR A 429 0.05 4.58 1.13
N ASP A 430 0.92 5.30 0.43
CA ASP A 430 1.02 6.76 0.51
C ASP A 430 1.26 7.39 -0.88
N PRO A 431 0.23 7.42 -1.73
CA PRO A 431 0.31 8.09 -3.00
C PRO A 431 0.23 9.62 -2.82
N SER A 432 1.36 10.27 -2.90
CA SER A 432 1.56 11.72 -2.73
C SER A 432 1.22 12.25 -1.34
N LEU A 433 0.10 12.93 -1.12
CA LEU A 433 -0.28 13.54 0.16
C LEU A 433 -1.41 12.83 0.89
N THR A 434 -1.86 11.71 0.40
CA THR A 434 -2.69 10.81 1.19
C THR A 434 -1.79 9.79 1.86
N ALA A 435 -2.06 9.52 3.13
CA ALA A 435 -1.20 8.65 3.91
C ALA A 435 -2.04 7.58 4.59
N TRP A 436 -1.61 6.33 4.44
CA TRP A 436 -2.18 5.18 5.10
C TRP A 436 -1.06 4.30 5.63
N TYR A 437 -0.54 4.70 6.79
CA TYR A 437 0.58 4.05 7.45
C TYR A 437 0.12 3.16 8.59
N LEU A 438 0.81 2.03 8.73
CA LEU A 438 0.80 1.22 9.94
C LEU A 438 2.20 1.21 10.57
N ALA A 439 2.23 1.36 11.88
CA ALA A 439 3.38 1.02 12.69
C ALA A 439 3.08 -0.29 13.43
N LEU A 440 4.00 -1.23 13.36
CA LEU A 440 3.85 -2.60 13.83
C LEU A 440 5.03 -3.00 14.73
N ALA A 441 4.79 -3.97 15.63
CA ALA A 441 5.86 -4.58 16.43
C ALA A 441 5.60 -6.06 16.68
N ASN A 442 6.66 -6.82 16.96
CA ASN A 442 6.56 -8.24 17.35
C ASN A 442 6.43 -8.44 18.87
N ALA A 443 6.48 -7.36 19.64
CA ALA A 443 6.23 -7.35 21.09
C ALA A 443 5.22 -6.26 21.46
N GLN A 444 4.49 -6.48 22.54
CA GLN A 444 3.64 -5.43 23.11
C GLN A 444 4.52 -4.34 23.71
N PRO A 445 4.17 -3.05 23.52
CA PRO A 445 4.86 -1.93 24.15
C PRO A 445 4.67 -1.89 25.66
#